data_75a3ee27d5396d9fc79c9430d1b9cd8c
#
_entry.id   75a3ee27d5396d9fc79c9430d1b9cd8c
#
_cell.length_a   1.000
_cell.length_b   1.000
_cell.length_c   1.000
_cell.angle_alpha   90.00
_cell.angle_beta   90.00
_cell.angle_gamma   90.00
#
_symmetry.space_group_name_H-M   'P 1'
#
loop_
_entity.id
_entity.type
_entity.pdbx_description
1 polymer ?
#
loop_
_entity_poly.entity_id
_entity_poly.type
_entity_poly.pdbx_seq_one_letter_code
_entity_poly.pdbx_strand_id
1 'polypeptide(L)'
;RATRDSRETGVINPHVRSIIAYNTDSRIIPTVRSNGVLITQATPEGGLVTGTSSVMQLDGWNWEDAAYKKDIAIHFNWPSAAIRSGRRAGGASEEQQKERYQSQIAEIKSYFLEAKSYAEASKVTVFNARFEAMRGLFTKEKKAFVNVNDQKDIILAVKFFEEFGIKPVLVGAAEATEVTAFLKEHQIPVIMGESHALPNNEDDDVNLPYKNAKILNNAGILVAMSVSGYWQQRNLPFMAGTAAAHGLTKEEALATITSNTAKILGIDSNYGTLESGKSATLFISDGDALDMKTNNVTHAFIDGRQISLESHQTELYNRYKEKYQR
;
A
#
# COMPACT_ATOMS: atom_id res chain seq x y z
N ARG A 1 -14.80 11.09 16.86
CA ARG A 1 -14.02 9.89 16.52
C ARG A 1 -14.85 8.61 16.55
N ALA A 2 -15.94 8.58 17.33
CA ALA A 2 -16.82 7.40 17.44
C ALA A 2 -17.56 7.02 16.13
N THR A 3 -17.54 7.88 15.10
CA THR A 3 -18.23 7.65 13.84
C THR A 3 -17.30 7.25 12.66
N ARG A 4 -16.00 7.16 12.90
CA ARG A 4 -15.00 6.73 11.93
C ARG A 4 -14.07 5.72 12.60
N ASP A 5 -14.41 4.46 12.45
CA ASP A 5 -13.61 3.34 12.91
C ASP A 5 -12.52 3.02 11.87
N SER A 6 -11.55 3.94 11.76
CA SER A 6 -10.44 3.80 10.81
C SER A 6 -9.14 3.33 11.46
N ARG A 7 -9.09 3.31 12.80
CA ARG A 7 -7.87 2.95 13.54
C ARG A 7 -8.24 2.20 14.81
N GLU A 8 -7.59 1.07 15.01
CA GLU A 8 -7.71 0.32 16.25
C GLU A 8 -7.01 1.01 17.43
N THR A 9 -7.53 0.77 18.61
CA THR A 9 -6.86 1.16 19.86
C THR A 9 -5.75 0.18 20.20
N GLY A 10 -4.65 0.69 20.71
CA GLY A 10 -3.48 -0.12 21.07
C GLY A 10 -2.33 0.02 20.09
N VAL A 11 -1.17 -0.42 20.54
CA VAL A 11 0.10 -0.22 19.83
C VAL A 11 0.43 -1.40 18.93
N ILE A 12 0.08 -2.63 19.36
CA ILE A 12 0.44 -3.88 18.69
C ILE A 12 -0.81 -4.72 18.46
N ASN A 13 -1.28 -4.73 17.22
CA ASN A 13 -2.56 -5.33 16.82
C ASN A 13 -2.45 -6.27 15.59
N PRO A 14 -1.49 -7.20 15.50
CA PRO A 14 -1.31 -8.03 14.31
C PRO A 14 -2.51 -8.93 13.99
N HIS A 15 -3.37 -9.23 14.97
CA HIS A 15 -4.58 -10.05 14.86
C HIS A 15 -5.79 -9.31 14.27
N VAL A 16 -5.70 -7.97 14.17
CA VAL A 16 -6.76 -7.16 13.53
C VAL A 16 -6.71 -7.40 12.03
N ARG A 17 -7.85 -7.73 11.45
CA ARG A 17 -7.98 -8.07 10.03
C ARG A 17 -8.81 -6.99 9.33
N SER A 18 -8.19 -6.25 8.43
CA SER A 18 -8.88 -5.18 7.67
C SER A 18 -10.04 -5.69 6.82
N ILE A 19 -10.00 -6.96 6.40
CA ILE A 19 -11.04 -7.57 5.58
C ILE A 19 -12.41 -7.54 6.24
N ILE A 20 -12.49 -7.65 7.57
CA ILE A 20 -13.76 -7.66 8.31
C ILE A 20 -14.46 -6.28 8.25
N ALA A 21 -13.67 -5.21 8.14
CA ALA A 21 -14.18 -3.84 8.03
C ALA A 21 -14.37 -3.38 6.56
N TYR A 22 -14.08 -4.25 5.58
CA TYR A 22 -14.22 -3.91 4.17
C TYR A 22 -15.69 -3.77 3.78
N ASN A 23 -16.08 -2.55 3.42
CA ASN A 23 -17.45 -2.22 3.03
C ASN A 23 -17.60 -2.18 1.51
N THR A 24 -18.23 -3.21 0.95
CA THR A 24 -18.52 -3.33 -0.49
C THR A 24 -19.53 -2.30 -0.99
N ASP A 25 -20.39 -1.76 -0.10
CA ASP A 25 -21.39 -0.73 -0.43
C ASP A 25 -20.82 0.70 -0.37
N SER A 26 -19.51 0.85 -0.21
CA SER A 26 -18.86 2.16 -0.18
C SER A 26 -19.03 2.90 -1.51
N ARG A 27 -19.57 4.12 -1.46
CA ARG A 27 -19.70 5.00 -2.64
C ARG A 27 -18.35 5.40 -3.27
N ILE A 28 -17.25 5.12 -2.60
CA ILE A 28 -15.90 5.36 -3.11
C ILE A 28 -15.55 4.33 -4.17
N ILE A 29 -15.94 3.07 -3.99
CA ILE A 29 -15.61 1.96 -4.88
C ILE A 29 -16.01 2.25 -6.34
N PRO A 30 -17.25 2.62 -6.66
CA PRO A 30 -17.64 2.95 -8.04
C PRO A 30 -16.82 4.11 -8.64
N THR A 31 -16.46 5.12 -7.83
CA THR A 31 -15.62 6.24 -8.27
C THR A 31 -14.20 5.81 -8.60
N VAL A 32 -13.64 4.84 -7.87
CA VAL A 32 -12.31 4.30 -8.12
C VAL A 32 -12.31 3.40 -9.35
N ARG A 33 -13.33 2.57 -9.53
CA ARG A 33 -13.52 1.71 -10.73
C ARG A 33 -13.61 2.49 -12.02
N SER A 34 -14.25 3.66 -11.99
CA SER A 34 -14.45 4.48 -13.21
C SER A 34 -13.13 4.93 -13.87
N ASN A 35 -12.02 4.88 -13.14
CA ASN A 35 -10.68 5.17 -13.67
C ASN A 35 -9.82 3.90 -13.90
N GLY A 36 -10.44 2.71 -13.91
CA GLY A 36 -9.77 1.45 -14.24
C GLY A 36 -9.07 0.75 -13.07
N VAL A 37 -9.25 1.21 -11.82
CA VAL A 37 -8.74 0.49 -10.65
C VAL A 37 -9.75 -0.59 -10.25
N LEU A 38 -9.37 -1.87 -10.36
CA LEU A 38 -10.29 -3.01 -10.21
C LEU A 38 -9.98 -3.88 -8.98
N ILE A 39 -8.74 -3.81 -8.50
CA ILE A 39 -8.25 -4.57 -7.34
C ILE A 39 -7.60 -3.60 -6.36
N THR A 40 -7.78 -3.85 -5.08
CA THR A 40 -7.15 -3.07 -4.01
C THR A 40 -6.60 -3.98 -2.91
N GLN A 41 -5.64 -3.48 -2.15
CA GLN A 41 -5.25 -4.06 -0.87
C GLN A 41 -5.95 -3.29 0.24
N ALA A 42 -6.84 -3.95 0.98
CA ALA A 42 -7.43 -3.38 2.19
C ALA A 42 -6.42 -3.48 3.33
N THR A 43 -5.98 -2.33 3.85
CA THR A 43 -4.93 -2.26 4.86
C THR A 43 -5.45 -1.69 6.17
N PRO A 44 -5.02 -2.22 7.33
CA PRO A 44 -5.33 -1.63 8.63
C PRO A 44 -4.46 -0.41 8.90
N GLU A 45 -4.91 0.49 9.75
CA GLU A 45 -4.19 1.68 10.20
C GLU A 45 -4.01 1.72 11.73
N GLY A 46 -3.00 2.46 12.20
CA GLY A 46 -2.75 2.75 13.61
C GLY A 46 -1.78 1.81 14.31
N GLY A 47 -1.17 2.27 15.40
CA GLY A 47 -0.20 1.50 16.18
C GLY A 47 1.17 1.31 15.51
N LEU A 48 2.06 0.55 16.16
CA LEU A 48 3.34 0.10 15.61
C LEU A 48 3.15 -1.16 14.74
N VAL A 49 2.29 -2.08 15.18
CA VAL A 49 1.83 -3.22 14.39
C VAL A 49 0.34 -3.02 14.16
N THR A 50 -0.05 -2.70 12.92
CA THR A 50 -1.39 -2.20 12.63
C THR A 50 -2.41 -3.30 12.43
N GLY A 51 -1.99 -4.43 11.86
CA GLY A 51 -2.86 -5.58 11.59
C GLY A 51 -2.57 -6.25 10.26
N THR A 52 -3.48 -7.10 9.84
CA THR A 52 -3.37 -7.96 8.67
C THR A 52 -4.20 -7.42 7.50
N SER A 53 -3.61 -7.38 6.32
CA SER A 53 -4.24 -6.92 5.07
C SER A 53 -4.63 -8.06 4.12
N SER A 54 -5.58 -7.77 3.25
CA SER A 54 -6.09 -8.69 2.23
C SER A 54 -6.24 -8.01 0.88
N VAL A 55 -6.17 -8.79 -0.21
CA VAL A 55 -6.42 -8.30 -1.57
C VAL A 55 -7.88 -8.51 -1.93
N MET A 56 -8.52 -7.44 -2.37
CA MET A 56 -9.96 -7.37 -2.62
C MET A 56 -10.24 -6.92 -4.06
N GLN A 57 -11.25 -7.51 -4.69
CA GLN A 57 -11.85 -6.96 -5.91
C GLN A 57 -12.80 -5.79 -5.57
N LEU A 58 -13.00 -4.91 -6.51
CA LEU A 58 -13.85 -3.73 -6.32
C LEU A 58 -15.28 -3.90 -6.85
N ASP A 59 -15.81 -5.14 -6.91
CA ASP A 59 -17.19 -5.44 -7.33
C ASP A 59 -17.75 -6.71 -6.66
N GLY A 60 -17.50 -6.90 -5.38
CA GLY A 60 -18.03 -8.00 -4.58
C GLY A 60 -19.36 -7.66 -3.92
N TRP A 61 -20.17 -8.67 -3.63
CA TRP A 61 -21.45 -8.53 -2.92
C TRP A 61 -21.25 -8.28 -1.42
N ASN A 62 -20.24 -8.90 -0.85
CA ASN A 62 -19.79 -8.74 0.52
C ASN A 62 -18.27 -8.91 0.59
N TRP A 63 -17.67 -8.76 1.76
CA TRP A 63 -16.22 -8.87 1.91
C TRP A 63 -15.68 -10.27 1.63
N GLU A 64 -16.46 -11.32 1.85
CA GLU A 64 -16.04 -12.71 1.57
C GLU A 64 -15.94 -12.96 0.06
N ASP A 65 -16.92 -12.49 -0.70
CA ASP A 65 -16.99 -12.56 -2.14
C ASP A 65 -15.94 -11.66 -2.81
N ALA A 66 -15.71 -10.47 -2.23
CA ALA A 66 -14.69 -9.55 -2.73
C ALA A 66 -13.25 -10.01 -2.51
N ALA A 67 -13.00 -10.99 -1.62
CA ALA A 67 -11.66 -11.37 -1.23
C ALA A 67 -10.96 -12.27 -2.25
N TYR A 68 -9.95 -11.75 -2.94
CA TYR A 68 -9.07 -12.55 -3.79
C TYR A 68 -8.04 -13.35 -3.00
N LYS A 69 -7.38 -12.70 -2.05
CA LYS A 69 -6.38 -13.36 -1.20
C LYS A 69 -6.45 -12.76 0.19
N LYS A 70 -6.81 -13.61 1.15
CA LYS A 70 -7.00 -13.21 2.54
C LYS A 70 -5.67 -13.20 3.29
N ASP A 71 -5.51 -12.22 4.19
CA ASP A 71 -4.48 -12.18 5.23
C ASP A 71 -3.04 -12.31 4.72
N ILE A 72 -2.73 -11.61 3.61
CA ILE A 72 -1.45 -11.77 2.89
C ILE A 72 -0.25 -11.15 3.58
N ALA A 73 -0.46 -10.15 4.43
CA ALA A 73 0.62 -9.39 5.02
C ALA A 73 0.23 -8.79 6.37
N ILE A 74 1.23 -8.56 7.21
CA ILE A 74 1.12 -7.75 8.43
C ILE A 74 1.78 -6.41 8.17
N HIS A 75 1.12 -5.32 8.58
CA HIS A 75 1.58 -3.96 8.40
C HIS A 75 2.23 -3.43 9.68
N PHE A 76 3.34 -2.71 9.49
CA PHE A 76 4.13 -2.10 10.53
C PHE A 76 4.32 -0.61 10.23
N ASN A 77 4.23 0.22 11.24
CA ASN A 77 4.68 1.61 11.19
C ASN A 77 6.02 1.67 11.91
N TRP A 78 7.11 1.78 11.16
CA TRP A 78 8.42 1.91 11.75
C TRP A 78 8.53 3.24 12.50
N PRO A 79 9.05 3.26 13.73
CA PRO A 79 9.29 4.51 14.44
C PRO A 79 10.20 5.43 13.63
N SER A 80 9.97 6.74 13.68
CA SER A 80 10.84 7.72 13.01
C SER A 80 11.88 8.27 13.98
N ALA A 81 13.14 8.22 13.58
CA ALA A 81 14.26 8.84 14.29
C ALA A 81 14.35 10.36 14.05
N ALA A 82 13.54 10.90 13.10
CA ALA A 82 13.55 12.31 12.77
C ALA A 82 13.08 13.17 13.96
N ILE A 83 13.91 14.13 14.36
CA ILE A 83 13.59 15.09 15.41
C ILE A 83 12.69 16.17 14.84
N ARG A 84 11.51 16.30 15.41
CA ARG A 84 10.52 17.31 15.01
C ARG A 84 10.61 18.53 15.92
N SER A 85 10.44 19.73 15.37
CA SER A 85 10.44 20.99 16.09
C SER A 85 9.07 21.69 16.07
N GLY A 86 8.87 22.66 16.94
CA GLY A 86 7.67 23.50 16.98
C GLY A 86 6.40 22.69 17.26
N ARG A 87 5.31 23.05 16.58
CA ARG A 87 4.01 22.38 16.74
C ARG A 87 4.01 20.89 16.37
N ARG A 88 4.94 20.49 15.51
CA ARG A 88 5.07 19.07 15.08
C ARG A 88 5.67 18.20 16.19
N ALA A 89 6.45 18.77 17.10
CA ALA A 89 6.99 18.09 18.28
C ALA A 89 5.92 17.79 19.36
N GLY A 90 4.76 18.48 19.32
CA GLY A 90 3.72 18.34 20.32
C GLY A 90 4.19 18.71 21.75
N GLY A 91 5.23 19.55 21.86
CA GLY A 91 5.85 19.95 23.14
C GLY A 91 6.94 19.00 23.66
N ALA A 92 7.23 17.89 22.99
CA ALA A 92 8.27 16.96 23.38
C ALA A 92 9.68 17.53 23.11
N SER A 93 10.60 17.39 24.06
CA SER A 93 12.02 17.73 23.86
C SER A 93 12.69 16.74 22.91
N GLU A 94 13.89 17.09 22.43
CA GLU A 94 14.71 16.20 21.59
C GLU A 94 15.03 14.89 22.30
N GLU A 95 15.42 14.97 23.58
CA GLU A 95 15.71 13.80 24.42
C GLU A 95 14.48 12.89 24.55
N GLN A 96 13.31 13.47 24.82
CA GLN A 96 12.06 12.71 24.91
C GLN A 96 11.67 12.03 23.59
N GLN A 97 11.95 12.66 22.43
CA GLN A 97 11.72 12.05 21.14
C GLN A 97 12.69 10.88 20.89
N LYS A 98 13.98 11.03 21.25
CA LYS A 98 14.98 9.96 21.17
C LYS A 98 14.66 8.78 22.09
N GLU A 99 14.29 9.05 23.34
CA GLU A 99 13.88 8.02 24.29
C GLU A 99 12.66 7.25 23.81
N ARG A 100 11.66 7.98 23.29
CA ARG A 100 10.46 7.37 22.71
C ARG A 100 10.80 6.46 21.52
N TYR A 101 11.66 6.91 20.61
CA TYR A 101 12.11 6.11 19.47
C TYR A 101 12.77 4.81 19.94
N GLN A 102 13.73 4.91 20.88
CA GLN A 102 14.43 3.75 21.43
C GLN A 102 13.47 2.79 22.14
N SER A 103 12.54 3.31 22.93
CA SER A 103 11.52 2.51 23.60
C SER A 103 10.64 1.76 22.61
N GLN A 104 10.20 2.40 21.53
CA GLN A 104 9.38 1.76 20.50
C GLN A 104 10.14 0.65 19.74
N ILE A 105 11.41 0.86 19.42
CA ILE A 105 12.26 -0.17 18.80
C ILE A 105 12.43 -1.36 19.76
N ALA A 106 12.70 -1.11 21.05
CA ALA A 106 12.83 -2.16 22.05
C ALA A 106 11.52 -2.95 22.22
N GLU A 107 10.38 -2.26 22.24
CA GLU A 107 9.04 -2.87 22.32
C GLU A 107 8.77 -3.80 21.13
N ILE A 108 9.03 -3.33 19.89
CA ILE A 108 8.86 -4.16 18.68
C ILE A 108 9.79 -5.38 18.75
N LYS A 109 11.07 -5.17 19.16
CA LYS A 109 12.05 -6.26 19.21
C LYS A 109 11.65 -7.34 20.23
N SER A 110 11.25 -6.93 21.44
CA SER A 110 10.77 -7.86 22.47
C SER A 110 9.56 -8.65 21.95
N TYR A 111 8.61 -7.96 21.33
CA TYR A 111 7.41 -8.59 20.77
C TYR A 111 7.74 -9.60 19.68
N PHE A 112 8.69 -9.29 18.78
CA PHE A 112 9.12 -10.21 17.73
C PHE A 112 9.81 -11.47 18.28
N LEU A 113 10.64 -11.32 19.32
CA LEU A 113 11.30 -12.46 19.99
C LEU A 113 10.25 -13.40 20.62
N GLU A 114 9.27 -12.85 21.32
CA GLU A 114 8.18 -13.61 21.92
C GLU A 114 7.32 -14.30 20.86
N ALA A 115 6.94 -13.57 19.80
CA ALA A 115 6.16 -14.10 18.70
C ALA A 115 6.90 -15.23 17.93
N LYS A 116 8.20 -15.08 17.73
CA LYS A 116 9.05 -16.10 17.13
C LYS A 116 9.11 -17.35 18.01
N SER A 117 9.38 -17.19 19.30
CA SER A 117 9.38 -18.29 20.26
C SER A 117 8.04 -19.03 20.28
N TYR A 118 6.92 -18.31 20.24
CA TYR A 118 5.58 -18.88 20.13
C TYR A 118 5.40 -19.66 18.81
N ALA A 119 5.85 -19.10 17.69
CA ALA A 119 5.72 -19.73 16.38
C ALA A 119 6.55 -21.03 16.25
N GLU A 120 7.71 -21.09 16.87
CA GLU A 120 8.65 -22.22 16.86
C GLU A 120 8.31 -23.28 17.90
N ALA A 121 7.40 -23.01 18.84
CA ALA A 121 7.00 -23.97 19.87
C ALA A 121 6.36 -25.22 19.28
N SER A 122 6.85 -26.38 19.65
CA SER A 122 6.31 -27.68 19.21
C SER A 122 4.87 -27.93 19.70
N LYS A 123 4.51 -27.31 20.82
CA LYS A 123 3.15 -27.34 21.41
C LYS A 123 2.83 -25.99 22.04
N VAL A 124 1.77 -25.37 21.56
CA VAL A 124 1.22 -24.16 22.16
C VAL A 124 0.33 -24.55 23.32
N THR A 125 0.69 -24.16 24.55
CA THR A 125 -0.08 -24.47 25.76
C THR A 125 -1.18 -23.46 26.03
N VAL A 126 -0.94 -22.18 25.69
CA VAL A 126 -1.91 -21.09 25.83
C VAL A 126 -2.03 -20.36 24.51
N PHE A 127 -3.24 -20.33 23.95
CA PHE A 127 -3.50 -19.63 22.70
C PHE A 127 -3.37 -18.11 22.90
N ASN A 128 -2.59 -17.48 22.01
CA ASN A 128 -2.43 -16.03 21.92
C ASN A 128 -2.71 -15.57 20.49
N ALA A 129 -3.86 -14.94 20.27
CA ALA A 129 -4.32 -14.48 18.96
C ALA A 129 -3.33 -13.53 18.28
N ARG A 130 -2.62 -12.68 19.04
CA ARG A 130 -1.61 -11.77 18.50
C ARG A 130 -0.38 -12.50 17.97
N PHE A 131 0.14 -13.46 18.73
CA PHE A 131 1.29 -14.25 18.30
C PHE A 131 0.92 -15.23 17.18
N GLU A 132 -0.30 -15.80 17.23
CA GLU A 132 -0.79 -16.64 16.15
C GLU A 132 -0.88 -15.90 14.82
N ALA A 133 -1.33 -14.64 14.83
CA ALA A 133 -1.35 -13.80 13.63
C ALA A 133 0.05 -13.56 13.04
N MET A 134 1.09 -13.49 13.89
CA MET A 134 2.49 -13.30 13.48
C MET A 134 3.12 -14.56 12.89
N ARG A 135 2.62 -15.75 13.18
CA ARG A 135 3.19 -17.05 12.75
C ARG A 135 3.53 -17.08 11.27
N GLY A 136 2.61 -16.59 10.42
CA GLY A 136 2.76 -16.56 8.97
C GLY A 136 3.96 -15.73 8.46
N LEU A 137 4.50 -14.80 9.26
CA LEU A 137 5.74 -14.10 8.91
C LEU A 137 6.96 -15.02 9.00
N PHE A 138 7.03 -15.84 10.03
CA PHE A 138 8.16 -16.75 10.27
C PHE A 138 8.08 -18.00 9.35
N THR A 139 6.86 -18.42 8.96
CA THR A 139 6.65 -19.50 7.95
C THR A 139 6.73 -18.99 6.51
N LYS A 140 6.88 -17.66 6.29
CA LYS A 140 6.90 -17.00 4.98
C LYS A 140 5.58 -17.07 4.19
N GLU A 141 4.49 -17.39 4.85
CA GLU A 141 3.13 -17.36 4.27
C GLU A 141 2.60 -15.94 4.17
N LYS A 142 3.04 -15.07 5.09
CA LYS A 142 2.69 -13.65 5.11
C LYS A 142 3.92 -12.78 4.87
N LYS A 143 3.70 -11.62 4.27
CA LYS A 143 4.73 -10.60 4.07
C LYS A 143 4.68 -9.55 5.20
N ALA A 144 5.81 -8.90 5.48
CA ALA A 144 5.86 -7.72 6.33
C ALA A 144 5.83 -6.48 5.44
N PHE A 145 4.82 -5.62 5.60
CA PHE A 145 4.75 -4.32 4.95
C PHE A 145 5.08 -3.23 5.95
N VAL A 146 6.13 -2.47 5.68
CA VAL A 146 6.74 -1.56 6.65
C VAL A 146 6.65 -0.13 6.14
N ASN A 147 5.80 0.68 6.78
CA ASN A 147 5.72 2.10 6.52
C ASN A 147 6.94 2.79 7.15
N VAL A 148 7.79 3.35 6.31
CA VAL A 148 9.03 4.04 6.70
C VAL A 148 9.39 5.04 5.61
N ASN A 149 9.95 6.20 5.97
CA ASN A 149 10.26 7.25 5.00
C ASN A 149 11.72 7.68 5.00
N ASP A 150 12.33 7.83 6.17
CA ASP A 150 13.67 8.39 6.32
C ASP A 150 14.76 7.37 5.96
N GLN A 151 15.82 7.80 5.30
CA GLN A 151 16.95 6.98 4.84
C GLN A 151 17.53 6.07 5.94
N LYS A 152 17.79 6.63 7.12
CA LYS A 152 18.36 5.87 8.26
C LYS A 152 17.39 4.82 8.75
N ASP A 153 16.12 5.18 8.87
CA ASP A 153 15.07 4.29 9.35
C ASP A 153 14.79 3.18 8.34
N ILE A 154 14.90 3.44 7.02
CA ILE A 154 14.83 2.42 5.96
C ILE A 154 15.88 1.34 6.19
N ILE A 155 17.15 1.72 6.38
CA ILE A 155 18.25 0.78 6.61
C ILE A 155 18.03 -0.02 7.90
N LEU A 156 17.61 0.65 8.97
CA LEU A 156 17.39 0.01 10.27
C LEU A 156 16.20 -0.96 10.22
N ALA A 157 15.12 -0.57 9.57
CA ALA A 157 13.95 -1.43 9.39
C ALA A 157 14.30 -2.70 8.60
N VAL A 158 14.97 -2.57 7.45
CA VAL A 158 15.36 -3.73 6.64
C VAL A 158 16.24 -4.68 7.45
N LYS A 159 17.29 -4.18 8.09
CA LYS A 159 18.19 -5.00 8.93
C LYS A 159 17.45 -5.69 10.07
N PHE A 160 16.53 -4.98 10.72
CA PHE A 160 15.71 -5.54 11.79
C PHE A 160 14.90 -6.75 11.31
N PHE A 161 14.16 -6.62 10.20
CA PHE A 161 13.36 -7.73 9.69
C PHE A 161 14.23 -8.90 9.20
N GLU A 162 15.40 -8.62 8.64
CA GLU A 162 16.36 -9.65 8.21
C GLU A 162 16.95 -10.44 9.39
N GLU A 163 17.14 -9.85 10.59
CA GLU A 163 17.51 -10.59 11.82
C GLU A 163 16.52 -11.72 12.13
N PHE A 164 15.26 -11.57 11.73
CA PHE A 164 14.21 -12.57 11.89
C PHE A 164 14.00 -13.47 10.66
N GLY A 165 14.83 -13.33 9.62
CA GLY A 165 14.70 -14.06 8.36
C GLY A 165 13.52 -13.61 7.49
N ILE A 166 13.02 -12.40 7.72
CA ILE A 166 11.89 -11.80 7.02
C ILE A 166 12.41 -10.74 6.04
N LYS A 167 12.00 -10.84 4.77
CA LYS A 167 12.25 -9.79 3.76
C LYS A 167 11.07 -8.82 3.76
N PRO A 168 11.24 -7.57 4.20
CA PRO A 168 10.15 -6.61 4.22
C PRO A 168 9.83 -6.05 2.83
N VAL A 169 8.62 -5.54 2.68
CA VAL A 169 8.20 -4.62 1.62
C VAL A 169 8.12 -3.23 2.23
N LEU A 170 8.85 -2.27 1.71
CA LEU A 170 8.76 -0.89 2.20
C LEU A 170 7.56 -0.18 1.60
N VAL A 171 6.87 0.61 2.42
CA VAL A 171 5.71 1.42 2.04
C VAL A 171 5.98 2.89 2.36
N GLY A 172 5.66 3.77 1.42
CA GLY A 172 6.02 5.18 1.48
C GLY A 172 7.44 5.40 0.98
N ALA A 173 8.42 5.10 1.82
CA ALA A 173 9.85 5.08 1.52
C ALA A 173 10.35 6.32 0.76
N ALA A 174 9.98 7.50 1.27
CA ALA A 174 10.19 8.76 0.57
C ALA A 174 11.66 9.04 0.22
N GLU A 175 12.61 8.62 1.08
CA GLU A 175 14.05 8.75 0.85
C GLU A 175 14.70 7.45 0.34
N ALA A 176 13.92 6.54 -0.26
CA ALA A 176 14.46 5.29 -0.82
C ALA A 176 15.49 5.52 -1.94
N THR A 177 15.40 6.65 -2.63
CA THR A 177 16.35 7.04 -3.69
C THR A 177 17.77 7.25 -3.18
N GLU A 178 17.93 7.62 -1.91
CA GLU A 178 19.22 7.83 -1.26
C GLU A 178 19.95 6.51 -0.89
N VAL A 179 19.21 5.40 -0.90
CA VAL A 179 19.72 4.08 -0.48
C VAL A 179 19.50 2.99 -1.53
N THR A 180 19.45 3.36 -2.80
CA THR A 180 19.18 2.43 -3.91
C THR A 180 20.12 1.24 -3.96
N ALA A 181 21.43 1.45 -3.75
CA ALA A 181 22.42 0.38 -3.73
C ALA A 181 22.13 -0.66 -2.65
N PHE A 182 21.80 -0.21 -1.43
CA PHE A 182 21.40 -1.05 -0.31
C PHE A 182 20.11 -1.83 -0.62
N LEU A 183 19.09 -1.15 -1.10
CA LEU A 183 17.80 -1.79 -1.43
C LEU A 183 17.94 -2.85 -2.53
N LYS A 184 18.80 -2.58 -3.53
CA LYS A 184 19.11 -3.53 -4.58
C LYS A 184 19.86 -4.76 -4.05
N GLU A 185 20.92 -4.55 -3.25
CA GLU A 185 21.68 -5.63 -2.63
C GLU A 185 20.81 -6.58 -1.82
N HIS A 186 19.91 -6.01 -1.00
CA HIS A 186 18.96 -6.76 -0.17
C HIS A 186 17.69 -7.19 -0.92
N GLN A 187 17.55 -6.79 -2.20
CA GLN A 187 16.38 -7.08 -3.04
C GLN A 187 15.06 -6.65 -2.39
N ILE A 188 15.01 -5.46 -1.83
CA ILE A 188 13.87 -4.92 -1.11
C ILE A 188 12.91 -4.25 -2.09
N PRO A 189 11.65 -4.72 -2.22
CA PRO A 189 10.65 -4.04 -3.02
C PRO A 189 10.10 -2.81 -2.30
N VAL A 190 9.68 -1.82 -3.10
CA VAL A 190 9.17 -0.54 -2.61
C VAL A 190 7.79 -0.28 -3.18
N ILE A 191 6.82 -0.03 -2.31
CA ILE A 191 5.52 0.56 -2.65
C ILE A 191 5.63 2.05 -2.34
N MET A 192 5.79 2.86 -3.36
CA MET A 192 5.88 4.30 -3.21
C MET A 192 4.55 4.90 -2.78
N GLY A 193 4.63 5.99 -2.00
CA GLY A 193 3.50 6.86 -1.74
C GLY A 193 3.12 7.72 -2.96
N GLU A 194 2.35 8.75 -2.71
CA GLU A 194 1.84 9.66 -3.75
C GLU A 194 2.99 10.42 -4.43
N SER A 195 3.07 10.32 -5.77
CA SER A 195 4.00 11.15 -6.55
C SER A 195 3.52 12.60 -6.70
N HIS A 196 2.19 12.85 -6.62
CA HIS A 196 1.63 14.19 -6.61
C HIS A 196 1.76 14.82 -5.22
N ALA A 197 2.97 14.98 -4.75
CA ALA A 197 3.33 15.53 -3.45
C ALA A 197 4.42 16.60 -3.60
N LEU A 198 4.60 17.38 -2.56
CA LEU A 198 5.77 18.26 -2.44
C LEU A 198 6.99 17.46 -1.99
N PRO A 199 8.22 17.92 -2.27
CA PRO A 199 9.44 17.37 -1.70
C PRO A 199 9.39 17.34 -0.17
N ASN A 200 10.10 16.39 0.44
CA ASN A 200 10.11 16.24 1.89
C ASN A 200 11.05 17.24 2.59
N ASN A 201 12.18 17.54 1.95
CA ASN A 201 13.21 18.43 2.48
C ASN A 201 13.31 19.71 1.62
N GLU A 202 13.79 20.79 2.24
CA GLU A 202 13.94 22.09 1.56
C GLU A 202 14.97 22.06 0.43
N ASP A 203 15.98 21.21 0.54
CA ASP A 203 17.07 21.03 -0.43
C ASP A 203 16.76 20.01 -1.53
N ASP A 204 15.62 19.32 -1.47
CA ASP A 204 15.23 18.35 -2.49
C ASP A 204 14.90 19.04 -3.83
N ASP A 205 15.20 18.37 -4.95
CA ASP A 205 14.68 18.77 -6.26
C ASP A 205 13.15 18.83 -6.21
N VAL A 206 12.57 19.95 -6.61
CA VAL A 206 11.11 20.19 -6.64
C VAL A 206 10.37 19.05 -7.38
N ASN A 207 11.00 18.46 -8.39
CA ASN A 207 10.43 17.34 -9.16
C ASN A 207 10.82 15.96 -8.62
N LEU A 208 11.50 15.86 -7.49
CA LEU A 208 11.96 14.58 -6.94
C LEU A 208 10.80 13.57 -6.76
N PRO A 209 9.64 13.94 -6.20
CA PRO A 209 8.53 13.00 -6.06
C PRO A 209 8.06 12.39 -7.39
N TYR A 210 8.14 13.14 -8.49
CA TYR A 210 7.78 12.67 -9.84
C TYR A 210 8.84 11.74 -10.45
N LYS A 211 10.11 11.91 -10.06
CA LYS A 211 11.28 11.16 -10.59
C LYS A 211 11.59 9.89 -9.80
N ASN A 212 11.13 9.79 -8.56
CA ASN A 212 11.48 8.69 -7.65
C ASN A 212 11.25 7.31 -8.25
N ALA A 213 10.11 7.09 -8.93
CA ALA A 213 9.82 5.82 -9.58
C ALA A 213 10.88 5.44 -10.62
N LYS A 214 11.33 6.41 -11.45
CA LYS A 214 12.39 6.19 -12.43
C LYS A 214 13.72 5.86 -11.76
N ILE A 215 14.12 6.59 -10.74
CA ILE A 215 15.39 6.39 -10.03
C ILE A 215 15.45 4.98 -9.46
N LEU A 216 14.38 4.56 -8.78
CA LEU A 216 14.29 3.22 -8.18
C LEU A 216 14.24 2.11 -9.25
N ASN A 217 13.44 2.30 -10.32
CA ASN A 217 13.34 1.34 -11.41
C ASN A 217 14.70 1.16 -12.15
N ASN A 218 15.40 2.26 -12.43
CA ASN A 218 16.72 2.23 -13.04
C ASN A 218 17.78 1.53 -12.17
N ALA A 219 17.64 1.61 -10.85
CA ALA A 219 18.46 0.85 -9.90
C ALA A 219 18.14 -0.65 -9.89
N GLY A 220 17.08 -1.10 -10.56
CA GLY A 220 16.64 -2.48 -10.60
C GLY A 220 15.81 -2.90 -9.39
N ILE A 221 15.21 -1.95 -8.68
CA ILE A 221 14.32 -2.20 -7.54
C ILE A 221 12.91 -2.47 -8.08
N LEU A 222 12.22 -3.45 -7.51
CA LEU A 222 10.82 -3.72 -7.82
C LEU A 222 9.95 -2.64 -7.18
N VAL A 223 9.35 -1.78 -8.02
CA VAL A 223 8.57 -0.61 -7.58
C VAL A 223 7.10 -0.80 -7.91
N ALA A 224 6.24 -0.51 -6.95
CA ALA A 224 4.82 -0.27 -7.14
C ALA A 224 4.44 1.13 -6.63
N MET A 225 3.29 1.63 -7.06
CA MET A 225 2.72 2.89 -6.59
C MET A 225 1.46 2.65 -5.78
N SER A 226 1.25 3.49 -4.76
CA SER A 226 0.03 3.51 -3.98
C SER A 226 -0.48 4.94 -3.77
N VAL A 227 -1.76 5.04 -3.50
CA VAL A 227 -2.42 6.30 -3.17
C VAL A 227 -3.11 6.14 -1.84
N SER A 228 -2.82 7.04 -0.91
CA SER A 228 -3.52 7.14 0.37
C SER A 228 -4.82 7.93 0.25
N GLY A 229 -5.65 7.86 1.27
CA GLY A 229 -6.95 8.54 1.31
C GLY A 229 -8.06 7.76 0.61
N TYR A 230 -9.22 8.39 0.50
CA TYR A 230 -10.42 7.72 -0.02
C TYR A 230 -10.62 7.97 -1.52
N TRP A 231 -10.96 9.19 -1.89
CA TRP A 231 -11.29 9.59 -3.26
C TRP A 231 -10.07 9.68 -4.17
N GLN A 232 -8.92 9.94 -3.59
CA GLN A 232 -7.64 10.11 -4.30
C GLN A 232 -7.19 8.82 -4.99
N GLN A 233 -7.61 7.66 -4.51
CA GLN A 233 -7.24 6.35 -5.09
C GLN A 233 -7.61 6.25 -6.59
N ARG A 234 -8.63 6.97 -7.05
CA ARG A 234 -8.97 7.08 -8.48
C ARG A 234 -7.85 7.68 -9.33
N ASN A 235 -6.92 8.41 -8.73
CA ASN A 235 -5.82 9.08 -9.42
C ASN A 235 -4.58 8.16 -9.62
N LEU A 236 -4.63 6.92 -9.16
CA LEU A 236 -3.51 5.97 -9.28
C LEU A 236 -2.96 5.87 -10.72
N PRO A 237 -3.79 5.74 -11.79
CA PRO A 237 -3.28 5.70 -13.16
C PRO A 237 -2.51 6.97 -13.55
N PHE A 238 -2.94 8.13 -13.05
CA PHE A 238 -2.34 9.43 -13.39
C PHE A 238 -1.01 9.67 -12.68
N MET A 239 -0.79 9.04 -11.53
CA MET A 239 0.52 9.03 -10.88
C MET A 239 1.53 8.20 -11.68
N ALA A 240 1.11 7.07 -12.22
CA ALA A 240 1.93 6.31 -13.15
C ALA A 240 2.21 7.10 -14.45
N GLY A 241 1.21 7.82 -14.96
CA GLY A 241 1.39 8.74 -16.10
C GLY A 241 2.40 9.86 -15.82
N THR A 242 2.38 10.43 -14.62
CA THR A 242 3.37 11.40 -14.19
C THR A 242 4.78 10.81 -14.15
N ALA A 243 4.94 9.59 -13.66
CA ALA A 243 6.23 8.89 -13.67
C ALA A 243 6.73 8.63 -15.11
N ALA A 244 5.82 8.33 -16.05
CA ALA A 244 6.16 8.24 -17.47
C ALA A 244 6.63 9.59 -18.04
N ALA A 245 5.94 10.69 -17.71
CA ALA A 245 6.35 12.03 -18.13
C ALA A 245 7.71 12.44 -17.55
N HIS A 246 8.13 11.84 -16.44
CA HIS A 246 9.41 12.08 -15.77
C HIS A 246 10.46 10.98 -16.00
N GLY A 247 10.25 10.14 -17.04
CA GLY A 247 11.30 9.34 -17.67
C GLY A 247 11.20 7.84 -17.54
N LEU A 248 10.15 7.26 -16.95
CA LEU A 248 9.78 5.87 -17.22
C LEU A 248 9.22 5.76 -18.65
N THR A 249 9.35 4.61 -19.27
CA THR A 249 8.52 4.27 -20.42
C THR A 249 7.07 4.08 -19.97
N LYS A 250 6.11 4.18 -20.89
CA LYS A 250 4.68 3.93 -20.55
C LYS A 250 4.46 2.52 -19.99
N GLU A 251 5.15 1.54 -20.54
CA GLU A 251 5.08 0.15 -20.07
C GLU A 251 5.65 -0.01 -18.65
N GLU A 252 6.79 0.60 -18.36
CA GLU A 252 7.35 0.58 -17.00
C GLU A 252 6.43 1.29 -16.00
N ALA A 253 5.87 2.44 -16.38
CA ALA A 253 4.92 3.16 -15.56
C ALA A 253 3.64 2.33 -15.30
N LEU A 254 3.10 1.70 -16.34
CA LEU A 254 1.95 0.80 -16.23
C LEU A 254 2.28 -0.40 -15.32
N ALA A 255 3.47 -0.96 -15.44
CA ALA A 255 3.91 -2.08 -14.61
C ALA A 255 3.90 -1.72 -13.11
N THR A 256 4.17 -0.47 -12.71
CA THR A 256 4.16 -0.06 -11.30
C THR A 256 2.79 -0.20 -10.64
N ILE A 257 1.70 -0.14 -11.40
CA ILE A 257 0.32 -0.23 -10.91
C ILE A 257 -0.39 -1.53 -11.33
N THR A 258 0.31 -2.41 -12.04
CA THR A 258 -0.22 -3.70 -12.53
C THR A 258 0.70 -4.87 -12.15
N SER A 259 1.63 -5.26 -13.03
CA SER A 259 2.44 -6.46 -12.86
C SER A 259 3.38 -6.42 -11.65
N ASN A 260 4.00 -5.27 -11.37
CA ASN A 260 4.88 -5.12 -10.20
C ASN A 260 4.08 -5.19 -8.91
N THR A 261 2.93 -4.50 -8.86
CA THR A 261 2.00 -4.56 -7.74
C THR A 261 1.54 -6.00 -7.49
N ALA A 262 1.15 -6.73 -8.55
CA ALA A 262 0.74 -8.14 -8.44
C ALA A 262 1.85 -9.02 -7.86
N LYS A 263 3.11 -8.85 -8.31
CA LYS A 263 4.29 -9.56 -7.77
C LYS A 263 4.50 -9.25 -6.28
N ILE A 264 4.43 -7.98 -5.91
CA ILE A 264 4.61 -7.56 -4.52
C ILE A 264 3.50 -8.15 -3.63
N LEU A 265 2.25 -8.16 -4.11
CA LEU A 265 1.12 -8.75 -3.38
C LEU A 265 1.10 -10.29 -3.43
N GLY A 266 1.87 -10.91 -4.35
CA GLY A 266 1.91 -12.35 -4.54
C GLY A 266 0.63 -12.90 -5.18
N ILE A 267 0.07 -12.16 -6.13
CA ILE A 267 -1.10 -12.54 -6.95
C ILE A 267 -0.79 -12.59 -8.44
N ASP A 268 0.49 -12.47 -8.81
CA ASP A 268 0.97 -12.37 -10.19
C ASP A 268 0.77 -13.67 -11.01
N SER A 269 0.50 -14.80 -10.37
CA SER A 269 0.05 -16.02 -11.05
C SER A 269 -1.26 -15.84 -11.81
N ASN A 270 -2.17 -14.98 -11.30
CA ASN A 270 -3.51 -14.82 -11.83
C ASN A 270 -3.81 -13.41 -12.35
N TYR A 271 -3.09 -12.39 -11.88
CA TYR A 271 -3.39 -10.97 -12.13
C TYR A 271 -2.14 -10.19 -12.56
N GLY A 272 -2.35 -8.98 -13.05
CA GLY A 272 -1.30 -7.99 -13.31
C GLY A 272 -0.77 -7.96 -14.75
N THR A 273 -1.09 -8.96 -15.58
CA THR A 273 -0.72 -9.01 -17.00
C THR A 273 -1.87 -9.58 -17.83
N LEU A 274 -1.88 -9.27 -19.15
CA LEU A 274 -2.83 -9.84 -20.11
C LEU A 274 -2.18 -11.06 -20.77
N GLU A 275 -2.34 -12.21 -20.13
CA GLU A 275 -1.79 -13.48 -20.59
C GLU A 275 -2.85 -14.58 -20.57
N SER A 276 -2.75 -15.53 -21.52
CA SER A 276 -3.62 -16.71 -21.53
C SER A 276 -3.47 -17.51 -20.22
N GLY A 277 -4.58 -17.89 -19.62
CA GLY A 277 -4.63 -18.63 -18.36
C GLY A 277 -4.71 -17.75 -17.11
N LYS A 278 -4.57 -16.43 -17.23
CA LYS A 278 -4.82 -15.49 -16.14
C LYS A 278 -6.27 -14.99 -16.13
N SER A 279 -6.66 -14.38 -15.02
CA SER A 279 -7.97 -13.77 -14.88
C SER A 279 -8.19 -12.65 -15.90
N ALA A 280 -9.37 -12.62 -16.50
CA ALA A 280 -9.82 -11.50 -17.31
C ALA A 280 -10.30 -10.34 -16.42
N THR A 281 -9.40 -9.84 -15.56
CA THR A 281 -9.58 -8.61 -14.79
C THR A 281 -8.86 -7.49 -15.51
N LEU A 282 -9.61 -6.75 -16.33
CA LEU A 282 -9.08 -5.76 -17.26
C LEU A 282 -10.12 -4.67 -17.55
N PHE A 283 -9.68 -3.59 -18.17
CA PHE A 283 -10.57 -2.55 -18.68
C PHE A 283 -10.17 -2.13 -20.10
N ILE A 284 -11.10 -1.46 -20.79
CA ILE A 284 -10.90 -0.86 -22.11
C ILE A 284 -11.07 0.65 -21.95
N SER A 285 -10.12 1.41 -22.46
CA SER A 285 -10.15 2.88 -22.50
C SER A 285 -10.05 3.35 -23.94
N ASP A 286 -10.86 4.34 -24.33
CA ASP A 286 -10.81 4.97 -25.67
C ASP A 286 -9.55 5.83 -25.85
N GLY A 287 -8.91 6.24 -24.77
CA GLY A 287 -7.68 7.03 -24.76
C GLY A 287 -6.62 6.40 -23.89
N ASP A 288 -5.53 7.15 -23.69
CA ASP A 288 -4.44 6.73 -22.81
C ASP A 288 -4.92 6.69 -21.36
N ALA A 289 -4.95 5.50 -20.77
CA ALA A 289 -5.40 5.29 -19.40
C ALA A 289 -4.52 5.99 -18.35
N LEU A 290 -3.27 6.32 -18.68
CA LEU A 290 -2.34 7.02 -17.80
C LEU A 290 -2.45 8.55 -17.91
N ASP A 291 -3.17 9.06 -18.91
CA ASP A 291 -3.36 10.50 -19.09
C ASP A 291 -4.74 10.94 -18.56
N MET A 292 -4.73 11.84 -17.59
CA MET A 292 -5.92 12.38 -16.93
C MET A 292 -6.92 13.04 -17.90
N LYS A 293 -6.46 13.54 -19.05
CA LYS A 293 -7.32 14.20 -20.06
C LYS A 293 -7.98 13.21 -21.01
N THR A 294 -7.36 12.08 -21.25
CA THR A 294 -7.77 11.11 -22.26
C THR A 294 -8.21 9.76 -21.69
N ASN A 295 -8.00 9.53 -20.41
CA ASN A 295 -8.53 8.34 -19.74
C ASN A 295 -10.06 8.35 -19.80
N ASN A 296 -10.60 7.46 -20.64
CA ASN A 296 -12.04 7.26 -20.79
C ASN A 296 -12.31 5.75 -20.79
N VAL A 297 -12.46 5.19 -19.59
CA VAL A 297 -12.76 3.77 -19.41
C VAL A 297 -14.19 3.50 -19.87
N THR A 298 -14.34 2.70 -20.92
CA THR A 298 -15.63 2.37 -21.54
C THR A 298 -16.19 1.03 -21.08
N HIS A 299 -15.32 0.06 -20.81
CA HIS A 299 -15.69 -1.26 -20.32
C HIS A 299 -14.69 -1.73 -19.27
N ALA A 300 -15.17 -2.43 -18.27
CA ALA A 300 -14.32 -3.10 -17.29
C ALA A 300 -14.86 -4.48 -16.94
N PHE A 301 -13.93 -5.39 -16.67
CA PHE A 301 -14.21 -6.79 -16.37
C PHE A 301 -13.44 -7.21 -15.13
N ILE A 302 -14.07 -7.96 -14.27
CA ILE A 302 -13.48 -8.62 -13.11
C ILE A 302 -13.76 -10.12 -13.23
N ASP A 303 -12.71 -10.91 -13.33
CA ASP A 303 -12.79 -12.37 -13.57
C ASP A 303 -13.72 -12.74 -14.77
N GLY A 304 -13.64 -11.96 -15.86
CA GLY A 304 -14.44 -12.14 -17.07
C GLY A 304 -15.87 -11.60 -16.99
N ARG A 305 -16.33 -11.16 -15.85
CA ARG A 305 -17.66 -10.57 -15.65
C ARG A 305 -17.57 -9.06 -15.89
N GLN A 306 -18.36 -8.57 -16.85
CA GLN A 306 -18.48 -7.14 -17.08
C GLN A 306 -19.11 -6.45 -15.87
N ILE A 307 -18.51 -5.35 -15.42
CA ILE A 307 -18.95 -4.58 -14.25
C ILE A 307 -19.47 -3.21 -14.66
N SER A 308 -20.33 -2.61 -13.83
CA SER A 308 -20.82 -1.25 -14.02
C SER A 308 -19.71 -0.25 -13.68
N LEU A 309 -19.57 0.77 -14.55
CA LEU A 309 -18.72 1.95 -14.34
C LEU A 309 -19.52 3.16 -13.84
N GLU A 310 -20.81 2.99 -13.59
CA GLU A 310 -21.63 4.06 -13.01
C GLU A 310 -21.14 4.41 -11.60
N SER A 311 -21.13 5.69 -11.32
CA SER A 311 -20.75 6.25 -10.03
C SER A 311 -21.75 7.33 -9.62
N HIS A 312 -21.70 7.74 -8.37
CA HIS A 312 -22.53 8.86 -7.90
C HIS A 312 -22.31 10.15 -8.72
N GLN A 313 -21.08 10.36 -9.20
CA GLN A 313 -20.75 11.51 -10.05
C GLN A 313 -21.44 11.41 -11.42
N THR A 314 -21.43 10.25 -12.05
CA THR A 314 -22.12 10.03 -13.34
C THR A 314 -23.65 10.13 -13.20
N GLU A 315 -24.19 9.64 -12.10
CA GLU A 315 -25.61 9.80 -11.76
C GLU A 315 -26.00 11.28 -11.66
N LEU A 316 -25.23 12.08 -10.91
CA LEU A 316 -25.45 13.51 -10.78
C LEU A 316 -25.27 14.25 -12.11
N TYR A 317 -24.23 13.89 -12.89
CA TYR A 317 -24.02 14.47 -14.22
C TYR A 317 -25.24 14.24 -15.12
N ASN A 318 -25.73 13.02 -15.21
CA ASN A 318 -26.89 12.68 -16.05
C ASN A 318 -28.15 13.45 -15.59
N ARG A 319 -28.39 13.53 -14.28
CA ARG A 319 -29.51 14.28 -13.70
C ARG A 319 -29.49 15.76 -14.06
N TYR A 320 -28.32 16.39 -13.96
CA TYR A 320 -28.21 17.84 -14.21
C TYR A 320 -28.03 18.20 -15.67
N LYS A 321 -27.46 17.32 -16.50
CA LYS A 321 -27.34 17.52 -17.94
C LYS A 321 -28.69 17.81 -18.58
N GLU A 322 -29.72 17.04 -18.24
CA GLU A 322 -31.08 17.22 -18.76
C GLU A 322 -31.65 18.59 -18.42
N LYS A 323 -31.29 19.16 -17.25
CA LYS A 323 -31.77 20.48 -16.83
C LYS A 323 -31.19 21.61 -17.70
N TYR A 324 -29.97 21.48 -18.15
CA TYR A 324 -29.25 22.54 -18.89
C TYR A 324 -29.26 22.35 -20.41
N GLN A 325 -29.84 21.27 -20.93
CA GLN A 325 -30.02 21.02 -22.36
C GLN A 325 -31.41 21.43 -22.86
N ARG A 326 -32.23 22.05 -21.99
CA ARG A 326 -33.58 22.59 -22.33
C ARG A 326 -33.53 24.04 -22.80
#